data_00773a8d7bbdf41f5dec99ebe9770905
#
_entry.id   00773a8d7bbdf41f5dec99ebe9770905
#
_cell.length_a   1.000
_cell.length_b   1.000
_cell.length_c   1.000
_cell.angle_alpha   90.00
_cell.angle_beta   90.00
_cell.angle_gamma   90.00
#
_symmetry.space_group_name_H-M   'P 1'
#
loop_
_entity.id
_entity.type
_entity.pdbx_description
1 polymer ?
#
loop_
_entity_poly.entity_id
_entity_poly.type
_entity_poly.pdbx_seq_one_letter_code
_entity_poly.pdbx_strand_id
1 'polypeptide(L)'
;MPIIDLNADVGEECGDDATLLNVVTSANVAAGGHAGGDEVLRATVEQCARRDVAVGAHPSYPDRANFGRLSMKGECDATHLSEVLRHQIRAVATACSAAGTSLTHVKAHGALYHDAASDDAIAESFIAAVTKVSTEIGADLYVTGAAGSRLQDVAEASSIRFVAEAFVDRAYNTDGTLVPRSMAGAVHDDLPVAVSQALSIALNQQVDTIDGTAIDLAARTLCVHSDSPEAAAMARAVRTELIAHGVLIAPIADGDV
;
A
#
# COMPACT_ATOMS: atom_id res chain seq x y z
N MET A 1 -20.53 -3.89 12.49
CA MET A 1 -20.01 -4.76 11.42
C MET A 1 -18.62 -4.24 11.10
N PRO A 2 -17.56 -5.05 11.15
CA PRO A 2 -16.23 -4.57 10.80
C PRO A 2 -16.18 -4.16 9.32
N ILE A 3 -15.42 -3.10 9.05
CA ILE A 3 -15.20 -2.58 7.69
C ILE A 3 -13.70 -2.65 7.44
N ILE A 4 -13.30 -3.16 6.28
CA ILE A 4 -11.91 -3.24 5.86
C ILE A 4 -11.80 -2.85 4.38
N ASP A 5 -10.74 -2.14 4.01
CA ASP A 5 -10.36 -1.95 2.63
C ASP A 5 -9.49 -3.11 2.16
N LEU A 6 -9.60 -3.48 0.89
CA LEU A 6 -8.74 -4.45 0.24
C LEU A 6 -7.98 -3.75 -0.87
N ASN A 7 -6.66 -3.69 -0.76
CA ASN A 7 -5.81 -3.00 -1.71
C ASN A 7 -4.81 -3.91 -2.42
N ALA A 8 -4.34 -3.49 -3.59
CA ALA A 8 -3.23 -4.14 -4.30
C ALA A 8 -2.33 -3.10 -4.98
N ASP A 9 -1.05 -3.47 -5.13
CA ASP A 9 -0.09 -2.72 -5.91
C ASP A 9 -0.27 -3.09 -7.39
N VAL A 10 -0.35 -2.11 -8.29
CA VAL A 10 -0.68 -2.29 -9.71
C VAL A 10 0.10 -1.33 -10.61
N GLY A 11 0.09 -1.60 -11.92
CA GLY A 11 0.86 -0.81 -12.88
C GLY A 11 2.35 -1.12 -12.82
N GLU A 12 2.72 -2.24 -12.23
CA GLU A 12 4.09 -2.69 -12.03
C GLU A 12 4.62 -3.55 -13.19
N GLU A 13 3.81 -3.73 -14.23
CA GLU A 13 4.12 -4.56 -15.40
C GLU A 13 4.40 -6.03 -15.02
N CYS A 14 3.85 -6.49 -13.90
CA CYS A 14 3.87 -7.87 -13.43
C CYS A 14 2.46 -8.29 -13.01
N GLY A 15 2.12 -9.57 -13.19
CA GLY A 15 0.82 -10.11 -12.79
C GLY A 15 -0.36 -9.72 -13.70
N ASP A 16 -1.57 -9.91 -13.20
CA ASP A 16 -2.84 -9.64 -13.88
C ASP A 16 -3.62 -8.54 -13.14
N ASP A 17 -3.19 -7.28 -13.34
CA ASP A 17 -3.82 -6.11 -12.75
C ASP A 17 -5.32 -6.03 -13.07
N ALA A 18 -5.71 -6.38 -14.30
CA ALA A 18 -7.10 -6.28 -14.73
C ALA A 18 -8.03 -7.20 -13.91
N THR A 19 -7.53 -8.37 -13.54
CA THR A 19 -8.27 -9.30 -12.68
C THR A 19 -8.27 -8.85 -11.22
N LEU A 20 -7.15 -8.33 -10.70
CA LEU A 20 -7.05 -7.77 -9.35
C LEU A 20 -7.99 -6.59 -9.14
N LEU A 21 -8.05 -5.66 -10.10
CA LEU A 21 -8.92 -4.49 -10.06
C LEU A 21 -10.43 -4.82 -10.08
N ASN A 22 -10.84 -6.05 -10.39
CA ASN A 22 -12.21 -6.49 -10.21
C ASN A 22 -12.52 -7.00 -8.78
N VAL A 23 -11.50 -7.07 -7.92
CA VAL A 23 -11.62 -7.67 -6.59
C VAL A 23 -11.34 -6.66 -5.48
N VAL A 24 -10.34 -5.80 -5.67
CA VAL A 24 -9.90 -4.82 -4.67
C VAL A 24 -10.80 -3.58 -4.63
N THR A 25 -10.75 -2.83 -3.55
CA THR A 25 -11.47 -1.56 -3.36
C THR A 25 -10.57 -0.36 -3.52
N SER A 26 -9.27 -0.52 -3.36
CA SER A 26 -8.26 0.50 -3.65
C SER A 26 -7.04 -0.09 -4.34
N ALA A 27 -6.28 0.76 -5.03
CA ALA A 27 -5.13 0.36 -5.83
C ALA A 27 -3.98 1.36 -5.65
N ASN A 28 -2.77 0.85 -5.42
CA ASN A 28 -1.56 1.65 -5.35
C ASN A 28 -0.87 1.61 -6.71
N VAL A 29 -0.95 2.71 -7.46
CA VAL A 29 -0.49 2.74 -8.86
C VAL A 29 0.98 3.13 -8.94
N ALA A 30 1.80 2.27 -9.57
CA ALA A 30 3.21 2.53 -9.82
C ALA A 30 3.42 3.82 -10.62
N ALA A 31 4.36 4.65 -10.17
CA ALA A 31 4.54 6.01 -10.64
C ALA A 31 5.87 6.23 -11.39
N GLY A 32 6.44 5.16 -11.96
CA GLY A 32 7.65 5.20 -12.79
C GLY A 32 8.98 5.11 -12.04
N GLY A 33 8.99 5.18 -10.72
CA GLY A 33 10.22 5.09 -9.93
C GLY A 33 10.84 3.69 -9.94
N HIS A 34 10.04 2.67 -9.67
CA HIS A 34 10.45 1.27 -9.68
C HIS A 34 9.92 0.50 -10.89
N ALA A 35 8.72 0.84 -11.33
CA ALA A 35 8.04 0.16 -12.44
C ALA A 35 7.07 1.12 -13.14
N GLY A 36 6.44 0.64 -14.21
CA GLY A 36 5.53 1.43 -15.03
C GLY A 36 6.23 2.55 -15.81
N GLY A 37 5.46 3.27 -16.55
CA GLY A 37 5.82 4.47 -17.30
C GLY A 37 4.53 5.24 -17.58
N ASP A 38 4.62 6.39 -18.24
CA ASP A 38 3.47 7.29 -18.46
C ASP A 38 2.26 6.61 -19.13
N GLU A 39 2.50 5.68 -20.03
CA GLU A 39 1.45 4.97 -20.73
C GLU A 39 0.78 3.95 -19.82
N VAL A 40 1.57 3.13 -19.12
CA VAL A 40 1.09 2.13 -18.16
C VAL A 40 0.32 2.81 -17.02
N LEU A 41 0.90 3.88 -16.43
CA LEU A 41 0.27 4.65 -15.37
C LEU A 41 -1.12 5.15 -15.79
N ARG A 42 -1.23 5.80 -16.95
CA ARG A 42 -2.52 6.30 -17.46
C ARG A 42 -3.52 5.18 -17.68
N ALA A 43 -3.10 4.10 -18.35
CA ALA A 43 -3.98 2.95 -18.62
C ALA A 43 -4.47 2.29 -17.33
N THR A 44 -3.61 2.18 -16.29
CA THR A 44 -3.97 1.62 -15.00
C THR A 44 -4.97 2.50 -14.25
N VAL A 45 -4.73 3.82 -14.19
CA VAL A 45 -5.66 4.78 -13.57
C VAL A 45 -7.02 4.76 -14.27
N GLU A 46 -7.06 4.73 -15.60
CA GLU A 46 -8.32 4.58 -16.34
C GLU A 46 -9.05 3.28 -16.02
N GLN A 47 -8.31 2.19 -15.80
CA GLN A 47 -8.93 0.92 -15.41
C GLN A 47 -9.51 0.99 -13.99
N CYS A 48 -8.84 1.67 -13.05
CA CYS A 48 -9.38 1.93 -11.71
C CYS A 48 -10.65 2.76 -11.78
N ALA A 49 -10.63 3.89 -12.52
CA ALA A 49 -11.78 4.78 -12.68
C ALA A 49 -13.01 4.06 -13.25
N ARG A 50 -12.83 3.19 -14.26
CA ARG A 50 -13.94 2.40 -14.83
C ARG A 50 -14.56 1.37 -13.86
N ARG A 51 -13.88 1.04 -12.77
CA ARG A 51 -14.31 0.02 -11.79
C ARG A 51 -14.64 0.60 -10.42
N ASP A 52 -14.64 1.93 -10.30
CA ASP A 52 -14.83 2.63 -9.02
C ASP A 52 -13.83 2.18 -7.93
N VAL A 53 -12.60 1.84 -8.35
CA VAL A 53 -11.49 1.51 -7.43
C VAL A 53 -10.79 2.80 -7.04
N ALA A 54 -10.62 3.03 -5.73
CA ALA A 54 -9.92 4.19 -5.21
C ALA A 54 -8.44 4.17 -5.64
N VAL A 55 -7.93 5.32 -6.11
CA VAL A 55 -6.58 5.41 -6.66
C VAL A 55 -5.62 6.03 -5.67
N GLY A 56 -4.56 5.30 -5.33
CA GLY A 56 -3.40 5.77 -4.60
C GLY A 56 -2.14 5.86 -5.48
N ALA A 57 -1.21 6.71 -5.09
CA ALA A 57 0.11 6.74 -5.69
C ALA A 57 1.06 5.79 -4.97
N HIS A 58 1.88 5.06 -5.73
CA HIS A 58 2.86 4.10 -5.22
C HIS A 58 4.31 4.54 -5.52
N PRO A 59 4.76 5.66 -4.89
CA PRO A 59 6.11 6.17 -5.13
C PRO A 59 7.17 5.28 -4.49
N SER A 60 8.34 5.26 -5.10
CA SER A 60 9.50 4.48 -4.67
C SER A 60 10.78 5.28 -4.74
N TYR A 61 11.86 4.70 -4.22
CA TYR A 61 13.19 5.11 -4.63
C TYR A 61 13.36 5.02 -6.16
N PRO A 62 14.16 5.89 -6.79
CA PRO A 62 14.40 5.87 -8.24
C PRO A 62 15.37 4.74 -8.62
N ASP A 63 15.00 3.51 -8.32
CA ASP A 63 15.80 2.29 -8.51
C ASP A 63 15.05 1.26 -9.36
N ARG A 64 14.80 1.62 -10.61
CA ARG A 64 14.10 0.74 -11.55
C ARG A 64 14.85 -0.57 -11.82
N ALA A 65 16.18 -0.54 -11.76
CA ALA A 65 17.01 -1.71 -12.02
C ALA A 65 16.79 -2.83 -10.99
N ASN A 66 16.49 -2.48 -9.73
CA ASN A 66 16.23 -3.42 -8.66
C ASN A 66 14.77 -3.35 -8.18
N PHE A 67 13.87 -2.82 -9.02
CA PHE A 67 12.45 -2.74 -8.70
C PHE A 67 12.16 -1.98 -7.39
N GLY A 68 12.96 -0.94 -7.07
CA GLY A 68 12.80 -0.16 -5.83
C GLY A 68 13.05 -0.94 -4.53
N ARG A 69 13.69 -2.11 -4.60
CA ARG A 69 13.88 -3.01 -3.45
C ARG A 69 15.19 -2.82 -2.71
N LEU A 70 16.08 -1.95 -3.21
CA LEU A 70 17.30 -1.58 -2.50
C LEU A 70 17.06 -0.28 -1.73
N SER A 71 17.48 -0.28 -0.46
CA SER A 71 17.47 0.93 0.36
C SER A 71 18.47 1.95 -0.19
N MET A 72 18.02 3.18 -0.38
CA MET A 72 18.88 4.31 -0.72
C MET A 72 19.09 5.26 0.48
N LYS A 73 18.87 4.73 1.69
CA LYS A 73 19.09 5.45 2.94
C LYS A 73 20.54 5.91 3.04
N GLY A 74 20.74 7.22 3.23
CA GLY A 74 22.08 7.82 3.27
C GLY A 74 22.71 8.11 1.91
N GLU A 75 22.12 7.67 0.79
CA GLU A 75 22.60 7.97 -0.57
C GLU A 75 21.86 9.16 -1.19
N CYS A 76 20.65 9.45 -0.71
CA CYS A 76 19.81 10.54 -1.18
C CYS A 76 19.58 11.54 -0.05
N ASP A 77 19.83 12.83 -0.28
CA ASP A 77 19.46 13.84 0.71
C ASP A 77 17.94 14.01 0.80
N ALA A 78 17.47 14.46 1.98
CA ALA A 78 16.03 14.54 2.28
C ALA A 78 15.25 15.43 1.30
N THR A 79 15.85 16.53 0.85
CA THR A 79 15.22 17.48 -0.08
C THR A 79 15.07 16.84 -1.45
N HIS A 80 16.12 16.18 -1.95
CA HIS A 80 16.09 15.49 -3.22
C HIS A 80 15.08 14.33 -3.21
N LEU A 81 15.06 13.53 -2.14
CA LEU A 81 14.08 12.45 -1.99
C LEU A 81 12.65 13.00 -2.04
N SER A 82 12.35 14.04 -1.24
CA SER A 82 11.02 14.66 -1.24
C SER A 82 10.60 15.16 -2.64
N GLU A 83 11.50 15.75 -3.42
CA GLU A 83 11.18 16.20 -4.79
C GLU A 83 10.97 15.03 -5.76
N VAL A 84 11.74 13.96 -5.65
CA VAL A 84 11.54 12.73 -6.45
C VAL A 84 10.18 12.11 -6.16
N LEU A 85 9.82 11.97 -4.88
CA LEU A 85 8.53 11.43 -4.46
C LEU A 85 7.36 12.33 -4.89
N ARG A 86 7.50 13.66 -4.72
CA ARG A 86 6.52 14.64 -5.17
C ARG A 86 6.24 14.51 -6.67
N HIS A 87 7.29 14.34 -7.48
CA HIS A 87 7.13 14.17 -8.92
C HIS A 87 6.30 12.92 -9.26
N GLN A 88 6.59 11.80 -8.62
CA GLN A 88 5.86 10.55 -8.80
C GLN A 88 4.39 10.68 -8.38
N ILE A 89 4.11 11.25 -7.19
CA ILE A 89 2.74 11.43 -6.69
C ILE A 89 1.94 12.36 -7.64
N ARG A 90 2.54 13.44 -8.13
CA ARG A 90 1.91 14.35 -9.09
C ARG A 90 1.58 13.69 -10.42
N ALA A 91 2.43 12.78 -10.90
CA ALA A 91 2.16 12.05 -12.14
C ALA A 91 0.85 11.25 -12.02
N VAL A 92 0.64 10.55 -10.88
CA VAL A 92 -0.62 9.83 -10.62
C VAL A 92 -1.79 10.79 -10.48
N ALA A 93 -1.64 11.90 -9.74
CA ALA A 93 -2.70 12.89 -9.60
C ALA A 93 -3.15 13.49 -10.95
N THR A 94 -2.17 13.73 -11.85
CA THR A 94 -2.45 14.22 -13.21
C THR A 94 -3.22 13.18 -14.03
N ALA A 95 -2.84 11.90 -13.94
CA ALA A 95 -3.55 10.82 -14.62
C ALA A 95 -4.98 10.65 -14.06
N CYS A 96 -5.17 10.76 -12.74
CA CYS A 96 -6.49 10.76 -12.11
C CYS A 96 -7.39 11.85 -12.66
N SER A 97 -6.89 13.09 -12.69
CA SER A 97 -7.65 14.23 -13.25
C SER A 97 -8.03 13.99 -14.71
N ALA A 98 -7.14 13.45 -15.52
CA ALA A 98 -7.41 13.13 -16.93
C ALA A 98 -8.45 12.03 -17.10
N ALA A 99 -8.49 11.05 -16.19
CA ALA A 99 -9.44 9.94 -16.19
C ALA A 99 -10.80 10.27 -15.50
N GLY A 100 -10.97 11.49 -14.98
CA GLY A 100 -12.18 11.92 -14.26
C GLY A 100 -12.37 11.28 -12.89
N THR A 101 -11.26 10.86 -12.25
CA THR A 101 -11.22 10.35 -10.87
C THR A 101 -10.31 11.22 -10.00
N SER A 102 -10.12 10.85 -8.74
CA SER A 102 -9.28 11.59 -7.79
C SER A 102 -8.19 10.69 -7.19
N LEU A 103 -7.02 11.27 -6.94
CA LEU A 103 -6.02 10.65 -6.08
C LEU A 103 -6.53 10.72 -4.63
N THR A 104 -6.51 9.59 -3.91
CA THR A 104 -7.03 9.50 -2.55
C THR A 104 -5.92 9.30 -1.51
N HIS A 105 -4.88 8.55 -1.85
CA HIS A 105 -3.84 8.15 -0.89
C HIS A 105 -2.46 7.98 -1.51
N VAL A 106 -1.47 7.81 -0.63
CA VAL A 106 -0.10 7.53 -1.01
C VAL A 106 0.46 6.40 -0.15
N LYS A 107 1.02 5.39 -0.79
CA LYS A 107 1.69 4.25 -0.15
C LYS A 107 3.09 4.10 -0.72
N ALA A 108 4.10 4.05 0.12
CA ALA A 108 5.48 3.81 -0.32
C ALA A 108 5.66 2.40 -0.89
N HIS A 109 6.50 2.25 -1.93
CA HIS A 109 6.86 0.95 -2.49
C HIS A 109 8.20 0.43 -1.94
N GLY A 110 8.28 -0.88 -1.77
CA GLY A 110 9.53 -1.64 -1.61
C GLY A 110 10.40 -1.17 -0.45
N ALA A 111 11.68 -0.90 -0.71
CA ALA A 111 12.61 -0.49 0.33
C ALA A 111 12.21 0.84 0.99
N LEU A 112 11.61 1.76 0.25
CA LEU A 112 11.10 3.02 0.80
C LEU A 112 10.03 2.79 1.87
N TYR A 113 9.18 1.78 1.72
CA TYR A 113 8.16 1.41 2.71
C TYR A 113 8.80 1.05 4.05
N HIS A 114 9.84 0.21 4.02
CA HIS A 114 10.54 -0.23 5.23
C HIS A 114 11.40 0.88 5.85
N ASP A 115 12.06 1.67 5.01
CA ASP A 115 12.89 2.77 5.48
C ASP A 115 12.04 3.88 6.12
N ALA A 116 10.92 4.26 5.51
CA ALA A 116 9.99 5.24 6.09
C ALA A 116 9.34 4.72 7.39
N ALA A 117 9.13 3.40 7.51
CA ALA A 117 8.60 2.81 8.73
C ALA A 117 9.57 2.84 9.91
N SER A 118 10.88 3.01 9.68
CA SER A 118 11.94 2.89 10.69
C SER A 118 12.88 4.10 10.83
N ASP A 119 12.79 5.08 9.94
CA ASP A 119 13.71 6.24 9.89
C ASP A 119 12.95 7.56 9.78
N ASP A 120 13.20 8.46 10.74
CA ASP A 120 12.54 9.76 10.83
C ASP A 120 12.77 10.63 9.61
N ALA A 121 14.00 10.71 9.12
CA ALA A 121 14.35 11.60 7.99
C ALA A 121 13.69 11.14 6.68
N ILE A 122 13.57 9.83 6.49
CA ILE A 122 12.85 9.26 5.34
C ILE A 122 11.34 9.49 5.49
N ALA A 123 10.77 9.24 6.68
CA ALA A 123 9.36 9.50 6.97
C ALA A 123 9.00 10.98 6.77
N GLU A 124 9.82 11.91 7.28
CA GLU A 124 9.64 13.35 7.10
C GLU A 124 9.69 13.76 5.62
N SER A 125 10.65 13.21 4.86
CA SER A 125 10.77 13.47 3.41
C SER A 125 9.54 12.99 2.65
N PHE A 126 9.01 11.82 3.03
CA PHE A 126 7.80 11.24 2.44
C PHE A 126 6.58 12.10 2.75
N ILE A 127 6.36 12.44 4.02
CA ILE A 127 5.23 13.28 4.46
C ILE A 127 5.31 14.68 3.84
N ALA A 128 6.50 15.28 3.74
CA ALA A 128 6.69 16.57 3.07
C ALA A 128 6.26 16.51 1.58
N ALA A 129 6.59 15.43 0.87
CA ALA A 129 6.15 15.25 -0.51
C ALA A 129 4.62 15.12 -0.62
N VAL A 130 4.00 14.32 0.26
CA VAL A 130 2.55 14.13 0.31
C VAL A 130 1.84 15.45 0.60
N THR A 131 2.25 16.18 1.65
CA THR A 131 1.67 17.46 2.07
C THR A 131 1.72 18.48 0.92
N LYS A 132 2.84 18.53 0.21
CA LYS A 132 3.02 19.48 -0.89
C LYS A 132 2.09 19.18 -2.05
N VAL A 133 1.94 17.90 -2.43
CA VAL A 133 1.01 17.51 -3.50
C VAL A 133 -0.44 17.70 -3.06
N SER A 134 -0.81 17.30 -1.83
CA SER A 134 -2.15 17.51 -1.24
C SER A 134 -2.56 18.98 -1.37
N THR A 135 -1.67 19.90 -0.98
CA THR A 135 -1.89 21.34 -1.12
C THR A 135 -2.01 21.78 -2.58
N GLU A 136 -1.15 21.29 -3.47
CA GLU A 136 -1.13 21.65 -4.89
C GLU A 136 -2.42 21.24 -5.63
N ILE A 137 -2.97 20.07 -5.29
CA ILE A 137 -4.19 19.55 -5.94
C ILE A 137 -5.48 19.89 -5.18
N GLY A 138 -5.37 20.45 -3.96
CA GLY A 138 -6.51 20.81 -3.12
C GLY A 138 -7.32 19.61 -2.64
N ALA A 139 -6.64 18.49 -2.30
CA ALA A 139 -7.27 17.27 -1.83
C ALA A 139 -6.61 16.77 -0.52
N ASP A 140 -7.40 16.19 0.37
CA ASP A 140 -6.94 15.61 1.63
C ASP A 140 -6.44 14.18 1.39
N LEU A 141 -5.16 14.05 1.00
CA LEU A 141 -4.54 12.75 0.82
C LEU A 141 -4.25 12.11 2.18
N TYR A 142 -4.53 10.80 2.30
CA TYR A 142 -4.05 10.02 3.43
C TYR A 142 -2.82 9.17 3.04
N VAL A 143 -2.06 8.77 4.05
CA VAL A 143 -0.89 7.90 3.89
C VAL A 143 -1.24 6.50 4.37
N THR A 144 -0.86 5.49 3.60
CA THR A 144 -0.99 4.08 3.98
C THR A 144 0.40 3.52 4.30
N GLY A 145 0.51 2.82 5.42
CA GLY A 145 1.77 2.23 5.88
C GLY A 145 1.60 1.28 7.06
N ALA A 146 2.71 0.75 7.56
CA ALA A 146 2.72 -0.19 8.67
C ALA A 146 2.22 0.46 9.97
N ALA A 147 1.37 -0.24 10.71
CA ALA A 147 0.91 0.19 12.03
C ALA A 147 2.08 0.36 13.01
N GLY A 148 2.04 1.39 13.86
CA GLY A 148 3.07 1.66 14.87
C GLY A 148 4.42 2.08 14.30
N SER A 149 4.47 2.48 13.03
CA SER A 149 5.70 2.89 12.35
C SER A 149 6.07 4.36 12.61
N ARG A 150 7.35 4.71 12.36
CA ARG A 150 7.79 6.11 12.36
C ARG A 150 7.03 6.97 11.33
N LEU A 151 6.65 6.36 10.21
CA LEU A 151 5.82 7.04 9.21
C LEU A 151 4.46 7.44 9.78
N GLN A 152 3.84 6.60 10.60
CA GLN A 152 2.60 6.93 11.30
C GLN A 152 2.82 8.10 12.26
N ASP A 153 3.85 8.06 13.12
CA ASP A 153 4.13 9.13 14.08
C ASP A 153 4.33 10.49 13.37
N VAL A 154 5.09 10.50 12.27
CA VAL A 154 5.36 11.73 11.50
C VAL A 154 4.11 12.23 10.76
N ALA A 155 3.29 11.32 10.22
CA ALA A 155 2.03 11.68 9.57
C ALA A 155 1.07 12.34 10.57
N GLU A 156 0.87 11.73 11.74
CA GLU A 156 0.00 12.25 12.79
C GLU A 156 0.51 13.61 13.33
N ALA A 157 1.82 13.75 13.57
CA ALA A 157 2.44 15.02 13.97
C ALA A 157 2.27 16.13 12.92
N SER A 158 2.17 15.75 11.63
CA SER A 158 1.94 16.67 10.50
C SER A 158 0.47 16.88 10.16
N SER A 159 -0.46 16.33 10.94
CA SER A 159 -1.91 16.35 10.67
C SER A 159 -2.28 15.73 9.31
N ILE A 160 -1.50 14.77 8.83
CA ILE A 160 -1.81 13.94 7.68
C ILE A 160 -2.51 12.68 8.19
N ARG A 161 -3.67 12.37 7.64
CA ARG A 161 -4.42 11.17 7.98
C ARG A 161 -3.58 9.92 7.64
N PHE A 162 -3.47 8.99 8.57
CA PHE A 162 -2.75 7.73 8.40
C PHE A 162 -3.70 6.55 8.45
N VAL A 163 -3.52 5.61 7.55
CA VAL A 163 -4.29 4.36 7.46
C VAL A 163 -3.33 3.19 7.62
N ALA A 164 -3.45 2.49 8.73
CA ALA A 164 -2.63 1.33 9.01
C ALA A 164 -2.98 0.17 8.07
N GLU A 165 -1.94 -0.40 7.46
CA GLU A 165 -1.99 -1.51 6.53
C GLU A 165 -1.49 -2.80 7.15
N ALA A 166 -2.10 -3.91 6.75
CA ALA A 166 -1.57 -5.25 6.97
C ALA A 166 -1.55 -6.05 5.67
N PHE A 167 -0.72 -7.09 5.62
CA PHE A 167 -0.52 -7.94 4.45
C PHE A 167 -1.11 -9.33 4.70
N VAL A 168 -1.88 -9.82 3.76
CA VAL A 168 -2.49 -11.15 3.88
C VAL A 168 -1.50 -12.28 3.56
N ASP A 169 -0.49 -11.97 2.75
CA ASP A 169 0.48 -12.91 2.17
C ASP A 169 1.89 -12.82 2.78
N ARG A 170 2.06 -12.09 3.90
CA ARG A 170 3.37 -11.87 4.52
C ARG A 170 3.37 -12.34 5.97
N ALA A 171 4.47 -12.98 6.37
CA ALA A 171 4.74 -13.30 7.77
C ALA A 171 5.22 -12.06 8.55
N TYR A 172 4.93 -12.05 9.84
CA TYR A 172 5.28 -10.98 10.77
C TYR A 172 6.28 -11.46 11.82
N ASN A 173 7.12 -10.54 12.28
CA ASN A 173 7.93 -10.70 13.49
C ASN A 173 7.12 -10.30 14.73
N THR A 174 7.61 -10.65 15.92
CA THR A 174 6.97 -10.33 17.22
C THR A 174 6.88 -8.84 17.52
N ASP A 175 7.66 -8.01 16.83
CA ASP A 175 7.61 -6.55 16.92
C ASP A 175 6.63 -5.90 15.91
N GLY A 176 5.87 -6.71 15.16
CA GLY A 176 4.92 -6.24 14.13
C GLY A 176 5.55 -5.90 12.79
N THR A 177 6.86 -6.02 12.63
CA THR A 177 7.52 -5.81 11.33
C THR A 177 7.35 -7.03 10.43
N LEU A 178 7.46 -6.83 9.12
CA LEU A 178 7.43 -7.93 8.16
C LEU A 178 8.73 -8.73 8.19
N VAL A 179 8.63 -10.05 8.12
CA VAL A 179 9.79 -10.93 7.92
C VAL A 179 10.44 -10.62 6.58
N PRO A 180 11.78 -10.43 6.49
CA PRO A 180 12.45 -10.17 5.23
C PRO A 180 12.15 -11.24 4.18
N ARG A 181 11.79 -10.84 2.94
CA ARG A 181 11.40 -11.78 1.85
C ARG A 181 12.46 -12.84 1.53
N SER A 182 13.73 -12.62 1.88
CA SER A 182 14.82 -13.59 1.71
C SER A 182 14.80 -14.74 2.72
N MET A 183 14.01 -14.63 3.78
CA MET A 183 13.87 -15.67 4.79
C MET A 183 12.81 -16.70 4.40
N ALA A 184 13.06 -17.96 4.71
CA ALA A 184 12.06 -19.02 4.51
C ALA A 184 10.81 -18.75 5.36
N GLY A 185 9.62 -18.92 4.77
CA GLY A 185 8.35 -18.68 5.43
C GLY A 185 7.92 -17.19 5.51
N ALA A 186 8.68 -16.27 4.88
CA ALA A 186 8.35 -14.84 4.86
C ALA A 186 7.12 -14.50 4.01
N VAL A 187 6.77 -15.38 3.07
CA VAL A 187 5.63 -15.21 2.15
C VAL A 187 4.71 -16.42 2.29
N HIS A 188 3.41 -16.17 2.35
CA HIS A 188 2.38 -17.20 2.40
C HIS A 188 1.84 -17.43 0.99
N ASP A 189 2.27 -18.51 0.35
CA ASP A 189 1.77 -18.94 -0.96
C ASP A 189 0.51 -19.82 -0.84
N ASP A 190 0.16 -20.25 0.38
CA ASP A 190 -0.98 -21.10 0.68
C ASP A 190 -2.24 -20.25 0.92
N LEU A 191 -3.26 -20.43 0.07
CA LEU A 191 -4.54 -19.72 0.17
C LEU A 191 -5.22 -19.84 1.54
N PRO A 192 -5.37 -21.03 2.15
CA PRO A 192 -5.91 -21.18 3.50
C PRO A 192 -5.17 -20.34 4.55
N VAL A 193 -3.85 -20.24 4.49
CA VAL A 193 -3.05 -19.45 5.44
C VAL A 193 -3.34 -17.96 5.26
N ALA A 194 -3.29 -17.46 4.03
CA ALA A 194 -3.57 -16.07 3.72
C ALA A 194 -5.01 -15.65 4.10
N VAL A 195 -6.00 -16.52 3.85
CA VAL A 195 -7.39 -16.29 4.24
C VAL A 195 -7.55 -16.27 5.76
N SER A 196 -6.93 -17.21 6.47
CA SER A 196 -6.96 -17.25 7.95
C SER A 196 -6.35 -16.00 8.55
N GLN A 197 -5.21 -15.54 8.02
CA GLN A 197 -4.57 -14.30 8.45
C GLN A 197 -5.46 -13.09 8.20
N ALA A 198 -6.04 -12.98 7.01
CA ALA A 198 -6.95 -11.88 6.67
C ALA A 198 -8.16 -11.80 7.61
N LEU A 199 -8.77 -12.95 7.94
CA LEU A 199 -9.87 -13.03 8.89
C LEU A 199 -9.45 -12.64 10.30
N SER A 200 -8.28 -13.12 10.77
CA SER A 200 -7.75 -12.77 12.09
C SER A 200 -7.52 -11.27 12.21
N ILE A 201 -6.90 -10.65 11.21
CA ILE A 201 -6.66 -9.20 11.21
C ILE A 201 -7.98 -8.44 11.16
N ALA A 202 -8.90 -8.78 10.25
CA ALA A 202 -10.14 -8.03 10.06
C ALA A 202 -11.13 -8.16 11.24
N LEU A 203 -11.18 -9.31 11.91
CA LEU A 203 -12.14 -9.58 12.96
C LEU A 203 -11.58 -9.37 14.36
N ASN A 204 -10.31 -9.71 14.58
CA ASN A 204 -9.69 -9.74 15.89
C ASN A 204 -8.59 -8.66 16.04
N GLN A 205 -8.17 -8.03 14.95
CA GLN A 205 -7.01 -7.13 14.90
C GLN A 205 -5.74 -7.79 15.44
N GLN A 206 -5.52 -9.05 15.05
CA GLN A 206 -4.39 -9.86 15.47
C GLN A 206 -3.77 -10.61 14.28
N VAL A 207 -2.49 -10.90 14.40
CA VAL A 207 -1.74 -11.73 13.45
C VAL A 207 -0.85 -12.71 14.21
N ASP A 208 -0.73 -13.93 13.68
CA ASP A 208 0.26 -14.89 14.15
C ASP A 208 1.61 -14.58 13.52
N THR A 209 2.63 -14.48 14.36
CA THR A 209 4.02 -14.23 13.93
C THR A 209 4.68 -15.51 13.45
N ILE A 210 5.83 -15.38 12.81
CA ILE A 210 6.58 -16.53 12.26
C ILE A 210 6.99 -17.56 13.32
N ASP A 211 7.08 -17.17 14.59
CA ASP A 211 7.35 -18.06 15.71
C ASP A 211 6.09 -18.63 16.39
N GLY A 212 4.92 -18.30 15.87
CA GLY A 212 3.61 -18.76 16.37
C GLY A 212 3.05 -17.97 17.55
N THR A 213 3.61 -16.81 17.87
CA THR A 213 3.07 -15.90 18.87
C THR A 213 2.00 -15.00 18.23
N ALA A 214 0.84 -14.85 18.83
CA ALA A 214 -0.14 -13.86 18.38
C ALA A 214 0.21 -12.47 18.89
N ILE A 215 0.15 -11.46 18.00
CA ILE A 215 0.33 -10.05 18.36
C ILE A 215 -0.87 -9.22 17.89
N ASP A 216 -1.14 -8.11 18.58
CA ASP A 216 -2.14 -7.15 18.13
C ASP A 216 -1.63 -6.39 16.91
N LEU A 217 -2.44 -6.31 15.87
CA LEU A 217 -2.15 -5.60 14.62
C LEU A 217 -3.42 -4.92 14.11
N ALA A 218 -3.64 -3.70 14.56
CA ALA A 218 -4.78 -2.90 14.10
C ALA A 218 -4.53 -2.40 12.67
N ALA A 219 -5.34 -2.88 11.72
CA ALA A 219 -5.29 -2.45 10.33
C ALA A 219 -6.67 -2.08 9.80
N ARG A 220 -6.70 -1.14 8.86
CA ARG A 220 -7.92 -0.69 8.18
C ARG A 220 -7.90 -1.06 6.69
N THR A 221 -6.75 -1.45 6.18
CA THR A 221 -6.60 -1.95 4.80
C THR A 221 -5.74 -3.21 4.78
N LEU A 222 -6.13 -4.16 3.93
CA LEU A 222 -5.40 -5.40 3.70
C LEU A 222 -4.80 -5.37 2.30
N CYS A 223 -3.48 -5.54 2.22
CA CYS A 223 -2.77 -5.61 0.95
C CYS A 223 -2.63 -7.05 0.48
N VAL A 224 -2.88 -7.25 -0.82
CA VAL A 224 -2.52 -8.46 -1.58
C VAL A 224 -1.51 -8.05 -2.64
N HIS A 225 -0.29 -8.61 -2.59
CA HIS A 225 0.72 -8.31 -3.60
C HIS A 225 0.35 -8.89 -4.97
N SER A 226 0.64 -8.14 -6.04
CA SER A 226 0.35 -8.53 -7.43
C SER A 226 1.44 -9.40 -8.07
N ASP A 227 2.61 -9.50 -7.46
CA ASP A 227 3.81 -10.13 -8.03
C ASP A 227 3.84 -11.67 -7.94
N SER A 228 2.75 -12.30 -7.46
CA SER A 228 2.57 -13.75 -7.52
C SER A 228 1.58 -14.18 -8.60
N PRO A 229 1.79 -15.34 -9.25
CA PRO A 229 0.84 -15.86 -10.24
C PRO A 229 -0.57 -16.10 -9.67
N GLU A 230 -0.67 -16.36 -8.37
CA GLU A 230 -1.92 -16.66 -7.66
C GLU A 230 -2.56 -15.43 -7.00
N ALA A 231 -1.98 -14.24 -7.15
CA ALA A 231 -2.44 -13.01 -6.48
C ALA A 231 -3.94 -12.75 -6.64
N ALA A 232 -4.45 -12.87 -7.86
CA ALA A 232 -5.87 -12.64 -8.13
C ALA A 232 -6.77 -13.74 -7.54
N ALA A 233 -6.30 -14.98 -7.45
CA ALA A 233 -7.02 -16.07 -6.79
C ALA A 233 -7.05 -15.86 -5.28
N MET A 234 -5.92 -15.44 -4.70
CA MET A 234 -5.79 -15.10 -3.29
C MET A 234 -6.70 -13.93 -2.91
N ALA A 235 -6.66 -12.83 -3.66
CA ALA A 235 -7.54 -11.69 -3.42
C ALA A 235 -9.03 -12.07 -3.45
N ARG A 236 -9.45 -12.90 -4.42
CA ARG A 236 -10.84 -13.41 -4.49
C ARG A 236 -11.20 -14.28 -3.31
N ALA A 237 -10.33 -15.19 -2.89
CA ALA A 237 -10.57 -16.07 -1.75
C ALA A 237 -10.71 -15.24 -0.46
N VAL A 238 -9.76 -14.33 -0.20
CA VAL A 238 -9.79 -13.41 0.94
C VAL A 238 -11.09 -12.60 0.95
N ARG A 239 -11.45 -11.96 -0.17
CA ARG A 239 -12.69 -11.17 -0.27
C ARG A 239 -13.93 -12.02 0.02
N THR A 240 -14.00 -13.21 -0.55
CA THR A 240 -15.15 -14.11 -0.39
C THR A 240 -15.33 -14.51 1.08
N GLU A 241 -14.26 -14.90 1.74
CA GLU A 241 -14.32 -15.35 3.12
C GLU A 241 -14.57 -14.19 4.10
N LEU A 242 -13.99 -13.01 3.87
CA LEU A 242 -14.28 -11.81 4.66
C LEU A 242 -15.78 -11.48 4.62
N ILE A 243 -16.38 -11.47 3.43
CA ILE A 243 -17.82 -11.22 3.27
C ILE A 243 -18.67 -12.31 3.95
N ALA A 244 -18.28 -13.58 3.79
CA ALA A 244 -18.97 -14.72 4.42
C ALA A 244 -18.97 -14.63 5.96
N HIS A 245 -17.94 -14.00 6.54
CA HIS A 245 -17.82 -13.76 7.98
C HIS A 245 -18.36 -12.39 8.42
N GLY A 246 -19.12 -11.69 7.57
CA GLY A 246 -19.81 -10.45 7.91
C GLY A 246 -18.92 -9.20 7.94
N VAL A 247 -17.79 -9.22 7.26
CA VAL A 247 -16.94 -8.04 7.07
C VAL A 247 -17.42 -7.28 5.83
N LEU A 248 -17.64 -5.97 5.97
CA LEU A 248 -17.91 -5.10 4.83
C LEU A 248 -16.57 -4.72 4.15
N ILE A 249 -16.49 -4.95 2.84
CA ILE A 249 -15.33 -4.55 2.05
C ILE A 249 -15.66 -3.22 1.36
N ALA A 250 -14.96 -2.16 1.75
CA ALA A 250 -15.17 -0.82 1.20
C ALA A 250 -13.85 -0.04 1.20
N PRO A 251 -13.64 0.89 0.26
CA PRO A 251 -12.49 1.79 0.30
C PRO A 251 -12.55 2.67 1.56
N ILE A 252 -11.41 3.20 1.96
CA ILE A 252 -11.32 4.15 3.08
C ILE A 252 -12.07 5.44 2.71
N ALA A 253 -13.12 5.75 3.45
CA ALA A 253 -13.90 6.97 3.25
C ALA A 253 -13.40 8.13 4.13
N ASP A 254 -13.83 9.35 3.80
CA ASP A 254 -13.58 10.52 4.62
C ASP A 254 -14.30 10.36 5.97
N GLY A 255 -13.55 10.47 7.06
CA GLY A 255 -14.07 10.31 8.42
C GLY A 255 -13.94 8.90 9.04
N ASP A 256 -13.37 7.94 8.33
CA ASP A 256 -13.19 6.56 8.82
C ASP A 256 -11.93 6.35 9.69
N VAL A 257 -11.17 7.41 10.02
CA VAL A 257 -9.92 7.34 10.80
C VAL A 257 -9.96 8.32 11.97
#